data_c0c14f34aad4d142067a2cb19309fad1
#
_entry.id   c0c14f34aad4d142067a2cb19309fad1
#
_cell.length_a   1.000
_cell.length_b   1.000
_cell.length_c   1.000
_cell.angle_alpha   90.00
_cell.angle_beta   90.00
_cell.angle_gamma   90.00
#
_symmetry.space_group_name_H-M   'P 1'
#
loop_
_entity.id
_entity.type
_entity.pdbx_description
1 polymer ?
#
loop_
_entity_poly.entity_id
_entity_poly.type
_entity_poly.pdbx_seq_one_letter_code
_entity_poly.pdbx_strand_id
1 'polypeptide(L)'
;DMTAQQIAEQLDYYGSYFDVNIDRDYAYISFCTLSKFFGQTLAVAEQVLLHPTFPEEELRTYCAKRKQRLAIERTKVDVEAREAFARTMFGPEHPYGISADENDYDRLTRADVAEFYARHYTAANGFVVCRNGKPWPPSRNGCRGRSPKPGRRFRRP
;
A
#
# COMPACT_ATOMS: atom_id res chain seq x y z
N ASP A 1 4.88 18.55 -7.62
CA ASP A 1 4.64 17.87 -6.32
C ASP A 1 3.27 18.28 -5.81
N MET A 2 2.42 17.31 -5.53
CA MET A 2 1.07 17.55 -5.02
C MET A 2 1.02 17.22 -3.54
N THR A 3 0.31 18.05 -2.76
CA THR A 3 0.03 17.76 -1.35
C THR A 3 -1.05 16.68 -1.22
N ALA A 4 -1.14 16.01 -0.07
CA ALA A 4 -2.18 15.03 0.21
C ALA A 4 -3.60 15.62 0.04
N GLN A 5 -3.79 16.88 0.43
CA GLN A 5 -5.04 17.59 0.24
C GLN A 5 -5.37 17.81 -1.24
N GLN A 6 -4.40 18.23 -2.05
CA GLN A 6 -4.60 18.42 -3.49
C GLN A 6 -4.93 17.11 -4.21
N ILE A 7 -4.31 16.00 -3.79
CA ILE A 7 -4.62 14.66 -4.30
C ILE A 7 -6.07 14.29 -3.98
N ALA A 8 -6.48 14.49 -2.72
CA ALA A 8 -7.86 14.22 -2.29
C ALA A 8 -8.88 15.05 -3.05
N GLU A 9 -8.65 16.36 -3.19
CA GLU A 9 -9.53 17.28 -3.93
C GLU A 9 -9.67 16.89 -5.41
N GLN A 10 -8.57 16.47 -6.05
CA GLN A 10 -8.62 16.01 -7.44
C GLN A 10 -9.40 14.70 -7.59
N LEU A 11 -9.20 13.74 -6.68
CA LEU A 11 -9.93 12.48 -6.71
C LEU A 11 -11.42 12.70 -6.47
N ASP A 12 -11.77 13.56 -5.52
CA ASP A 12 -13.16 13.93 -5.24
C ASP A 12 -13.83 14.62 -6.43
N TYR A 13 -13.10 15.52 -7.11
CA TYR A 13 -13.60 16.18 -8.32
C TYR A 13 -13.94 15.18 -9.45
N TYR A 14 -13.17 14.11 -9.59
CA TYR A 14 -13.44 13.05 -10.55
C TYR A 14 -14.43 12.00 -10.03
N GLY A 15 -14.92 12.13 -8.80
CA GLY A 15 -15.72 11.11 -8.13
C GLY A 15 -14.97 9.79 -8.04
N SER A 16 -13.67 9.85 -7.83
CA SER A 16 -12.77 8.70 -7.75
C SER A 16 -12.55 8.31 -6.30
N TYR A 17 -12.46 7.02 -6.07
CA TYR A 17 -12.17 6.46 -4.75
C TYR A 17 -10.76 5.88 -4.73
N PHE A 18 -10.02 6.17 -3.68
CA PHE A 18 -8.68 5.67 -3.44
C PHE A 18 -8.66 4.91 -2.11
N ASP A 19 -8.11 3.71 -2.13
CA ASP A 19 -7.94 2.90 -0.93
C ASP A 19 -6.58 2.21 -0.91
N VAL A 20 -6.01 2.10 0.27
CA VAL A 20 -4.75 1.40 0.52
C VAL A 20 -5.00 0.36 1.60
N ASN A 21 -4.78 -0.89 1.26
CA ASN A 21 -4.82 -1.99 2.21
C ASN A 21 -3.47 -2.70 2.22
N ILE A 22 -2.95 -2.95 3.41
CA ILE A 22 -1.67 -3.62 3.62
C ILE A 22 -1.93 -4.90 4.38
N ASP A 23 -1.61 -6.01 3.75
CA ASP A 23 -1.55 -7.32 4.37
C ASP A 23 -0.08 -7.69 4.65
N ARG A 24 0.17 -8.85 5.22
CA ARG A 24 1.51 -9.32 5.57
C ARG A 24 2.42 -9.56 4.37
N ASP A 25 1.83 -9.95 3.24
CA ASP A 25 2.56 -10.31 2.01
C ASP A 25 2.44 -9.26 0.91
N TYR A 26 1.36 -8.45 0.92
CA TYR A 26 1.03 -7.55 -0.18
C TYR A 26 0.54 -6.20 0.31
N ALA A 27 0.89 -5.17 -0.42
CA ALA A 27 0.22 -3.88 -0.36
C ALA A 27 -0.71 -3.75 -1.57
N TYR A 28 -1.98 -3.46 -1.31
CA TYR A 28 -2.99 -3.24 -2.35
C TYR A 28 -3.30 -1.76 -2.42
N ILE A 29 -3.13 -1.18 -3.58
CA ILE A 29 -3.51 0.19 -3.86
C ILE A 29 -4.60 0.13 -4.92
N SER A 30 -5.80 0.57 -4.57
CA SER A 30 -6.94 0.51 -5.45
C SER A 30 -7.49 1.90 -5.77
N PHE A 31 -7.79 2.10 -7.04
CA PHE A 31 -8.48 3.26 -7.53
C PHE A 31 -9.77 2.83 -8.21
N CYS A 32 -10.89 3.40 -7.81
CA CYS A 32 -12.18 3.21 -8.44
C CYS A 32 -12.63 4.55 -9.02
N THR A 33 -12.95 4.59 -10.30
CA THR A 33 -13.34 5.82 -11.01
C THR A 33 -14.36 5.56 -12.08
N LEU A 34 -15.06 6.60 -12.49
CA LEU A 34 -15.91 6.54 -13.68
C LEU A 34 -15.05 6.38 -14.94
N SER A 35 -15.51 5.57 -15.88
CA SER A 35 -14.77 5.29 -17.13
C SER A 35 -14.35 6.55 -17.90
N LYS A 36 -15.17 7.59 -17.84
CA LYS A 36 -14.89 8.89 -18.50
C LYS A 36 -13.69 9.63 -17.88
N PHE A 37 -13.41 9.40 -16.60
CA PHE A 37 -12.31 10.04 -15.86
C PHE A 37 -11.13 9.10 -15.63
N PHE A 38 -11.13 7.93 -16.26
CA PHE A 38 -10.09 6.93 -16.05
C PHE A 38 -8.67 7.48 -16.32
N GLY A 39 -8.49 8.23 -17.41
CA GLY A 39 -7.17 8.80 -17.76
C GLY A 39 -6.66 9.81 -16.73
N GLN A 40 -7.55 10.66 -16.24
CA GLN A 40 -7.22 11.68 -15.24
C GLN A 40 -6.89 11.03 -13.89
N THR A 41 -7.71 10.08 -13.43
CA THR A 41 -7.45 9.33 -12.20
C THR A 41 -6.15 8.53 -12.29
N LEU A 42 -5.86 7.96 -13.46
CA LEU A 42 -4.60 7.25 -13.68
C LEU A 42 -3.39 8.18 -13.60
N ALA A 43 -3.48 9.41 -14.10
CA ALA A 43 -2.40 10.39 -13.98
C ALA A 43 -2.13 10.78 -12.52
N VAL A 44 -3.19 10.90 -11.69
CA VAL A 44 -3.03 11.09 -10.24
C VAL A 44 -2.37 9.86 -9.60
N ALA A 45 -2.81 8.65 -9.95
CA ALA A 45 -2.21 7.40 -9.47
C ALA A 45 -0.72 7.29 -9.84
N GLU A 46 -0.37 7.66 -11.06
CA GLU A 46 1.02 7.70 -11.53
C GLU A 46 1.86 8.67 -10.70
N GLN A 47 1.35 9.87 -10.44
CA GLN A 47 2.03 10.87 -9.62
C GLN A 47 2.28 10.36 -8.19
N VAL A 48 1.27 9.75 -7.57
CA VAL A 48 1.37 9.21 -6.20
C VAL A 48 2.36 8.04 -6.12
N LEU A 49 2.33 7.16 -7.12
CA LEU A 49 3.11 5.91 -7.09
C LEU A 49 4.52 6.06 -7.64
N LEU A 50 4.79 6.98 -8.55
CA LEU A 50 6.12 7.11 -9.15
C LEU A 50 6.92 8.29 -8.59
N HIS A 51 6.24 9.27 -7.99
CA HIS A 51 6.87 10.49 -7.48
C HIS A 51 6.49 10.81 -6.03
N PRO A 52 6.62 9.84 -5.09
CA PRO A 52 6.28 10.09 -3.69
C PRO A 52 7.27 11.07 -3.05
N THR A 53 6.76 11.97 -2.24
CA THR A 53 7.57 13.03 -1.61
C THR A 53 7.95 12.73 -0.15
N PHE A 54 7.17 11.91 0.53
CA PHE A 54 7.33 11.56 1.95
C PHE A 54 7.56 12.76 2.86
N PRO A 55 6.61 13.71 3.00
CA PRO A 55 6.77 14.86 3.87
C PRO A 55 6.96 14.41 5.33
N GLU A 56 7.94 14.99 6.03
CA GLU A 56 8.27 14.57 7.40
C GLU A 56 7.14 14.85 8.39
N GLU A 57 6.42 15.96 8.20
CA GLU A 57 5.25 16.32 9.02
C GLU A 57 4.11 15.30 8.87
N GLU A 58 3.87 14.82 7.65
CA GLU A 58 2.86 13.81 7.38
C GLU A 58 3.25 12.46 8.00
N LEU A 59 4.53 12.09 7.91
CA LEU A 59 5.05 10.89 8.56
C LEU A 59 4.88 10.97 10.07
N ARG A 60 5.25 12.08 10.70
CA ARG A 60 5.09 12.29 12.14
C ARG A 60 3.63 12.19 12.57
N THR A 61 2.73 12.84 11.83
CA THR A 61 1.29 12.78 12.08
C THR A 61 0.75 11.35 11.94
N TYR A 62 1.20 10.63 10.92
CA TYR A 62 0.83 9.24 10.70
C TYR A 62 1.29 8.34 11.86
N CYS A 63 2.56 8.45 12.27
CA CYS A 63 3.12 7.67 13.37
C CYS A 63 2.38 7.93 14.68
N ALA A 64 2.06 9.20 14.99
CA ALA A 64 1.28 9.55 16.18
C ALA A 64 -0.12 8.92 16.18
N LYS A 65 -0.84 8.98 15.05
CA LYS A 65 -2.15 8.36 14.90
C LYS A 65 -2.07 6.83 15.00
N ARG A 66 -1.04 6.22 14.42
CA ARG A 66 -0.84 4.75 14.49
C ARG A 66 -0.52 4.29 15.91
N LYS A 67 0.32 5.00 16.65
CA LYS A 67 0.59 4.71 18.07
C LYS A 67 -0.69 4.75 18.91
N GLN A 68 -1.47 5.83 18.77
CA GLN A 68 -2.74 5.95 19.47
C GLN A 68 -3.70 4.79 19.13
N ARG A 69 -3.78 4.42 17.86
CA ARG A 69 -4.61 3.31 17.42
C ARG A 69 -4.13 1.97 17.99
N LEU A 70 -2.81 1.73 17.99
CA LEU A 70 -2.20 0.53 18.55
C LEU A 70 -2.50 0.39 20.04
N ALA A 71 -2.39 1.49 20.82
CA ALA A 71 -2.73 1.51 22.23
C ALA A 71 -4.19 1.11 22.47
N ILE A 72 -5.12 1.59 21.63
CA ILE A 72 -6.55 1.20 21.70
C ILE A 72 -6.76 -0.25 21.26
N GLU A 73 -6.08 -0.70 20.21
CA GLU A 73 -6.22 -2.07 19.69
C GLU A 73 -5.73 -3.10 20.72
N ARG A 74 -4.66 -2.82 21.46
CA ARG A 74 -4.13 -3.68 22.53
C ARG A 74 -5.07 -3.84 23.74
N THR A 75 -6.07 -3.00 23.88
CA THR A 75 -7.12 -3.20 24.92
C THR A 75 -8.15 -4.26 24.54
N LYS A 76 -8.14 -4.72 23.30
CA LYS A 76 -9.11 -5.67 22.77
C LYS A 76 -8.59 -7.10 22.89
N VAL A 77 -9.33 -7.95 23.58
CA VAL A 77 -8.99 -9.35 23.82
C VAL A 77 -8.82 -10.15 22.50
N ASP A 78 -9.61 -9.86 21.48
CA ASP A 78 -9.53 -10.53 20.18
C ASP A 78 -8.23 -10.22 19.42
N VAL A 79 -7.69 -9.01 19.59
CA VAL A 79 -6.40 -8.61 19.01
C VAL A 79 -5.26 -9.35 19.73
N GLU A 80 -5.26 -9.34 21.07
CA GLU A 80 -4.25 -10.03 21.86
C GLU A 80 -4.26 -11.55 21.60
N ALA A 81 -5.45 -12.15 21.53
CA ALA A 81 -5.59 -13.58 21.20
C ALA A 81 -5.03 -13.91 19.80
N ARG A 82 -5.25 -13.07 18.80
CA ARG A 82 -4.70 -13.23 17.45
C ARG A 82 -3.17 -13.13 17.43
N GLU A 83 -2.61 -12.16 18.14
CA GLU A 83 -1.15 -12.00 18.25
C GLU A 83 -0.50 -13.16 18.98
N ALA A 84 -1.09 -13.62 20.09
CA ALA A 84 -0.63 -14.78 20.83
C ALA A 84 -0.68 -16.06 19.96
N PHE A 85 -1.77 -16.26 19.22
CA PHE A 85 -1.92 -17.37 18.28
C PHE A 85 -0.85 -17.32 17.19
N ALA A 86 -0.65 -16.16 16.54
CA ALA A 86 0.34 -16.00 15.48
C ALA A 86 1.77 -16.26 16.00
N ARG A 87 2.11 -15.75 17.18
CA ARG A 87 3.41 -15.99 17.81
C ARG A 87 3.63 -17.47 18.16
N THR A 88 2.58 -18.16 18.61
CA THR A 88 2.65 -19.60 18.94
C THR A 88 2.81 -20.46 17.69
N MET A 89 2.09 -20.11 16.61
CA MET A 89 2.11 -20.90 15.37
C MET A 89 3.37 -20.69 14.52
N PHE A 90 3.87 -19.46 14.44
CA PHE A 90 4.97 -19.11 13.52
C PHE A 90 6.29 -18.86 14.25
N GLY A 91 6.26 -18.62 15.56
CA GLY A 91 7.42 -18.26 16.35
C GLY A 91 7.63 -16.72 16.41
N PRO A 92 8.36 -16.25 17.45
CA PRO A 92 8.54 -14.82 17.72
C PRO A 92 9.42 -14.10 16.69
N GLU A 93 10.24 -14.81 15.94
CA GLU A 93 11.16 -14.24 14.95
C GLU A 93 10.61 -14.28 13.52
N HIS A 94 9.54 -15.03 13.30
CA HIS A 94 8.93 -15.12 11.98
C HIS A 94 8.11 -13.85 11.68
N PRO A 95 8.12 -13.32 10.43
CA PRO A 95 7.36 -12.11 10.07
C PRO A 95 5.87 -12.16 10.45
N TYR A 96 5.27 -13.34 10.47
CA TYR A 96 3.88 -13.52 10.88
C TYR A 96 3.66 -13.55 12.38
N GLY A 97 4.69 -13.87 13.16
CA GLY A 97 4.65 -13.87 14.62
C GLY A 97 5.05 -12.54 15.26
N ILE A 98 5.64 -11.64 14.48
CA ILE A 98 6.04 -10.31 14.96
C ILE A 98 4.82 -9.39 14.96
N SER A 99 4.63 -8.66 16.07
CA SER A 99 3.65 -7.57 16.18
C SER A 99 4.40 -6.24 16.36
N ALA A 100 3.89 -5.18 15.75
CA ALA A 100 4.49 -3.86 15.88
C ALA A 100 4.42 -3.35 17.33
N ASP A 101 5.45 -2.66 17.77
CA ASP A 101 5.49 -1.98 19.06
C ASP A 101 5.42 -0.45 18.88
N GLU A 102 5.06 0.25 19.97
CA GLU A 102 4.99 1.73 19.95
C GLU A 102 6.36 2.35 19.66
N ASN A 103 7.43 1.75 20.20
CA ASN A 103 8.80 2.19 19.98
C ASN A 103 9.26 2.09 18.51
N ASP A 104 8.65 1.20 17.71
CA ASP A 104 8.99 1.05 16.30
C ASP A 104 8.60 2.31 15.53
N TYR A 105 7.45 2.91 15.88
CA TYR A 105 7.01 4.17 15.28
C TYR A 105 7.87 5.38 15.67
N ASP A 106 8.51 5.36 16.85
CA ASP A 106 9.41 6.44 17.29
C ASP A 106 10.77 6.39 16.58
N ARG A 107 11.18 5.21 16.15
CA ARG A 107 12.44 4.99 15.43
C ARG A 107 12.33 5.22 13.92
N LEU A 108 11.11 5.18 13.38
CA LEU A 108 10.89 5.26 11.95
C LEU A 108 11.23 6.65 11.42
N THR A 109 12.19 6.70 10.51
CA THR A 109 12.63 7.94 9.87
C THR A 109 12.10 8.05 8.43
N ARG A 110 12.08 9.28 7.88
CA ARG A 110 11.78 9.50 6.47
C ARG A 110 12.71 8.72 5.54
N ALA A 111 13.99 8.59 5.92
CA ALA A 111 14.98 7.85 5.14
C ALA A 111 14.63 6.37 5.05
N ASP A 112 14.19 5.75 6.14
CA ASP A 112 13.78 4.34 6.17
C ASP A 112 12.58 4.09 5.25
N VAL A 113 11.59 5.00 5.28
CA VAL A 113 10.41 4.91 4.40
C VAL A 113 10.81 5.02 2.92
N ALA A 114 11.69 5.98 2.60
CA ALA A 114 12.15 6.20 1.22
C ALA A 114 12.97 5.01 0.71
N GLU A 115 13.86 4.45 1.54
CA GLU A 115 14.64 3.26 1.20
C GLU A 115 13.74 2.03 1.00
N PHE A 116 12.81 1.80 1.91
CA PHE A 116 11.84 0.72 1.78
C PHE A 116 11.04 0.84 0.48
N TYR A 117 10.56 2.04 0.19
CA TYR A 117 9.82 2.31 -1.04
C TYR A 117 10.67 2.01 -2.29
N ALA A 118 11.88 2.54 -2.36
CA ALA A 118 12.77 2.33 -3.49
C ALA A 118 13.11 0.85 -3.71
N ARG A 119 13.20 0.07 -2.63
CA ARG A 119 13.52 -1.36 -2.68
C ARG A 119 12.33 -2.23 -3.09
N HIS A 120 11.14 -1.92 -2.62
CA HIS A 120 9.98 -2.82 -2.72
C HIS A 120 8.93 -2.39 -3.74
N TYR A 121 8.76 -1.09 -3.98
CA TYR A 121 7.78 -0.56 -4.95
C TYR A 121 8.40 -0.43 -6.34
N THR A 122 8.76 -1.56 -6.91
CA THR A 122 9.38 -1.63 -8.25
C THR A 122 8.46 -2.35 -9.24
N ALA A 123 8.61 -2.06 -10.53
CA ALA A 123 7.85 -2.72 -11.59
C ALA A 123 8.07 -4.25 -11.64
N ALA A 124 9.20 -4.74 -11.11
CA ALA A 124 9.49 -6.17 -11.03
C ALA A 124 8.74 -6.87 -9.88
N ASN A 125 8.38 -6.11 -8.83
CA ASN A 125 7.75 -6.62 -7.62
C ASN A 125 6.25 -6.27 -7.52
N GLY A 126 5.66 -5.78 -8.60
CA GLY A 126 4.26 -5.38 -8.63
C GLY A 126 3.53 -5.87 -9.87
N PHE A 127 2.22 -5.90 -9.77
CA PHE A 127 1.33 -6.13 -10.90
C PHE A 127 0.11 -5.22 -10.82
N VAL A 128 -0.42 -4.85 -11.97
CA VAL A 128 -1.61 -4.01 -12.08
C VAL A 128 -2.76 -4.82 -12.62
N VAL A 129 -3.90 -4.78 -11.91
CA VAL A 129 -5.15 -5.39 -12.36
C VAL A 129 -6.12 -4.28 -12.72
N CYS A 130 -6.60 -4.27 -13.96
CA CYS A 130 -7.60 -3.32 -14.42
C CYS A 130 -8.88 -4.03 -14.79
N ARG A 131 -10.01 -3.62 -14.21
CA ARG A 131 -11.33 -4.22 -14.45
C ARG A 131 -12.25 -3.20 -15.14
N ASN A 132 -12.25 -3.16 -16.46
CA ASN A 132 -13.24 -2.36 -17.18
C ASN A 132 -13.53 -2.86 -18.62
N GLY A 133 -13.28 -4.12 -18.93
CA GLY A 133 -13.59 -4.70 -20.25
C GLY A 133 -12.85 -4.08 -21.44
N LYS A 134 -12.06 -3.03 -21.24
CA LYS A 134 -11.21 -2.44 -22.28
C LYS A 134 -9.76 -2.86 -22.09
N PRO A 135 -9.05 -3.24 -23.18
CA PRO A 135 -7.63 -3.51 -23.10
C PRO A 135 -6.88 -2.28 -22.59
N TRP A 136 -5.92 -2.50 -21.68
CA TRP A 136 -5.00 -1.47 -21.23
C TRP A 136 -4.25 -0.87 -22.42
N PRO A 137 -4.24 0.45 -22.62
CA PRO A 137 -3.40 1.05 -23.65
C PRO A 137 -1.93 0.73 -23.35
N PRO A 138 -1.11 0.38 -24.36
CA PRO A 138 0.30 0.13 -24.13
C PRO A 138 0.95 1.37 -23.53
N SER A 139 1.49 1.25 -22.32
CA SER A 139 2.16 2.34 -21.65
C SER A 139 3.35 2.81 -22.49
N ARG A 140 3.43 4.11 -22.77
CA ARG A 140 4.54 4.70 -23.52
C ARG A 140 5.88 4.65 -22.78
N ASN A 141 5.86 4.39 -21.48
CA ASN A 141 7.05 4.33 -20.63
C ASN A 141 7.06 3.04 -19.80
N GLY A 142 7.63 2.00 -20.39
CA GLY A 142 8.43 0.97 -19.71
C GLY A 142 7.83 -0.01 -18.72
N CYS A 143 6.62 0.13 -18.24
CA CYS A 143 5.98 -0.91 -17.44
C CYS A 143 5.45 -2.02 -18.37
N ARG A 144 6.32 -2.91 -18.83
CA ARG A 144 5.91 -4.15 -19.47
C ARG A 144 5.41 -5.12 -18.39
N GLY A 145 4.19 -4.89 -17.90
CA GLY A 145 3.46 -5.91 -17.19
C GLY A 145 3.22 -7.09 -18.14
N ARG A 146 3.93 -8.18 -17.94
CA ARG A 146 3.55 -9.44 -18.57
C ARG A 146 2.20 -9.83 -17.99
N SER A 147 1.15 -9.72 -18.78
CA SER A 147 -0.12 -10.36 -18.49
C SER A 147 0.16 -11.82 -18.12
N PRO A 148 -0.25 -12.32 -16.94
CA PRO A 148 -0.12 -13.74 -16.63
C PRO A 148 -0.94 -14.50 -17.68
N LYS A 149 -0.27 -15.41 -18.42
CA LYS A 149 -0.97 -16.32 -19.32
C LYS A 149 -1.94 -17.15 -18.47
N PRO A 150 -3.22 -17.26 -18.86
CA PRO A 150 -4.14 -18.14 -18.15
C PRO A 150 -3.63 -19.57 -18.27
N GLY A 151 -3.33 -20.22 -17.13
CA GLY A 151 -3.08 -21.65 -17.12
C GLY A 151 -1.80 -22.21 -16.51
N ARG A 152 -1.04 -21.48 -15.71
CA ARG A 152 -0.04 -22.14 -14.87
C ARG A 152 -0.52 -22.24 -13.43
N ARG A 153 -0.97 -23.43 -13.05
CA ARG A 153 -1.17 -23.80 -11.63
C ARG A 153 0.18 -23.69 -10.91
N PHE A 154 0.24 -22.88 -9.86
CA PHE A 154 1.35 -22.91 -8.92
C PHE A 154 1.38 -24.30 -8.28
N ARG A 155 2.45 -25.07 -8.53
CA ARG A 155 2.80 -26.22 -7.67
C ARG A 155 3.54 -25.62 -6.46
N ARG A 156 2.98 -25.83 -5.30
CA ARG A 156 3.68 -25.61 -4.03
C ARG A 156 4.83 -26.62 -3.91
N PRO A 157 5.97 -26.22 -3.29
CA PRO A 157 7.00 -27.16 -2.89
C PRO A 157 6.48 -28.10 -1.78
#